data_7c8c4a865afa2c07af650d8a9871cbc6
#
_entry.id   7c8c4a865afa2c07af650d8a9871cbc6
#
_cell.length_a   1.000
_cell.length_b   1.000
_cell.length_c   1.000
_cell.angle_alpha   90.00
_cell.angle_beta   90.00
_cell.angle_gamma   90.00
#
_symmetry.space_group_name_H-M   'P 1'
#
loop_
_entity.id
_entity.type
_entity.pdbx_description
1 polymer ?
#
loop_
_entity_poly.entity_id
_entity_poly.type
_entity_poly.pdbx_seq_one_letter_code
_entity_poly.pdbx_strand_id
1 'polypeptide(L)'
;AAKWVDVQREEFKRLGITGNWENPYLTMDFHAERVIAEEFMKFLMNGTLYQGSKPVMWSPVEKTALAEAEVEYHDKESFTVWVKFKVVGTDSELDGAKVVIWTTTPWTMPSNKAVVYGEGISYGLYEVTVTPEECWANVGDRYLLADDLAADVLGRARLEDGMWRRVRGVSNDKLAKISLQHPLAGAEGANGEWDDLRDFRAADFVTSDEGTGFVHCAPSHGLEEYELYRDLGMLPQVITYNVMEDGRFRDDLPFFGGKAILKPNGKEGNANSAIIDKLVEVGGLLARGKIKHSYPHSWRSKAPVIYRNTPQWFAAIDKEVGDGLDQNGKTIRERALTCIDKVNWVPKSGRNRLHSMMEARPDWVLSRQRAWGVPLTCFVRKGVAPTDENFLLRNDAVNQRIVEAFEAEGADAWYAEGAKERFLEGIV
;
A
#
# COMPACT_ATOMS: atom_id res chain seq x y z
N ALA A 1 29.09 7.69 15.08
CA ALA A 1 29.13 8.43 13.80
C ALA A 1 30.40 9.29 13.69
N ALA A 2 30.76 10.15 14.66
CA ALA A 2 31.87 11.10 14.58
C ALA A 2 33.21 10.50 14.09
N LYS A 3 33.63 9.34 14.66
CA LYS A 3 34.84 8.62 14.23
C LYS A 3 34.89 8.38 12.72
N TRP A 4 33.76 8.07 12.09
CA TRP A 4 33.70 7.78 10.67
C TRP A 4 33.79 9.01 9.80
N VAL A 5 33.42 10.19 10.31
CA VAL A 5 33.62 11.47 9.59
C VAL A 5 35.10 11.69 9.30
N ASP A 6 35.98 11.46 10.29
CA ASP A 6 37.40 11.63 10.11
C ASP A 6 37.99 10.60 9.13
N VAL A 7 37.58 9.34 9.24
CA VAL A 7 38.00 8.28 8.31
C VAL A 7 37.62 8.63 6.88
N GLN A 8 36.34 8.96 6.66
CA GLN A 8 35.84 9.31 5.34
C GLN A 8 36.48 10.57 4.77
N ARG A 9 36.76 11.57 5.63
CA ARG A 9 37.48 12.80 5.21
C ARG A 9 38.82 12.46 4.60
N GLU A 10 39.62 11.62 5.22
CA GLU A 10 40.94 11.24 4.71
C GLU A 10 40.84 10.37 3.45
N GLU A 11 39.87 9.48 3.39
CA GLU A 11 39.62 8.67 2.20
C GLU A 11 39.16 9.51 1.02
N PHE A 12 38.28 10.49 1.20
CA PHE A 12 37.86 11.41 0.14
C PHE A 12 38.96 12.32 -0.34
N LYS A 13 39.79 12.85 0.57
CA LYS A 13 40.99 13.61 0.18
C LYS A 13 41.95 12.76 -0.68
N ARG A 14 42.14 11.49 -0.28
CA ARG A 14 42.96 10.55 -1.05
C ARG A 14 42.43 10.29 -2.45
N LEU A 15 41.09 10.29 -2.62
CA LEU A 15 40.45 10.17 -3.94
C LEU A 15 40.49 11.46 -4.77
N GLY A 16 41.05 12.53 -4.24
CA GLY A 16 41.16 13.82 -4.94
C GLY A 16 39.89 14.65 -4.94
N ILE A 17 38.93 14.33 -4.08
CA ILE A 17 37.69 15.10 -3.93
C ILE A 17 38.01 16.42 -3.23
N THR A 18 37.53 17.53 -3.81
CA THR A 18 37.68 18.87 -3.24
C THR A 18 36.45 19.27 -2.42
N GLY A 19 36.68 19.98 -1.31
CA GLY A 19 35.61 20.45 -0.44
C GLY A 19 36.17 21.27 0.74
N ASN A 20 35.26 21.81 1.56
CA ASN A 20 35.64 22.45 2.82
C ASN A 20 35.77 21.38 3.91
N TRP A 21 36.95 20.79 4.03
CA TRP A 21 37.22 19.68 4.94
C TRP A 21 37.28 20.09 6.41
N GLU A 22 37.54 21.38 6.68
CA GLU A 22 37.59 21.92 8.05
C GLU A 22 36.20 22.23 8.63
N ASN A 23 35.27 22.55 7.71
CA ASN A 23 33.87 22.81 8.10
C ASN A 23 32.91 22.07 7.18
N PRO A 24 32.82 20.73 7.28
CA PRO A 24 31.93 19.92 6.48
C PRO A 24 30.48 20.08 6.94
N TYR A 25 29.54 19.99 6.00
CA TYR A 25 28.12 19.81 6.39
C TYR A 25 27.91 18.41 6.95
N LEU A 26 27.40 18.31 8.18
CA LEU A 26 27.09 17.06 8.86
C LEU A 26 25.63 17.05 9.29
N THR A 27 24.89 16.03 8.90
CA THR A 27 23.47 15.88 9.30
C THR A 27 23.28 15.55 10.77
N MET A 28 24.36 15.31 11.51
CA MET A 28 24.39 15.09 12.96
C MET A 28 24.82 16.32 13.75
N ASP A 29 25.07 17.45 13.10
CA ASP A 29 25.31 18.71 13.78
C ASP A 29 24.02 19.21 14.41
N PHE A 30 24.09 19.72 15.62
CA PHE A 30 22.93 20.22 16.36
C PHE A 30 22.16 21.29 15.58
N HIS A 31 22.90 22.17 14.90
CA HIS A 31 22.29 23.15 14.00
C HIS A 31 21.49 22.50 12.86
N ALA A 32 22.05 21.47 12.22
CA ALA A 32 21.36 20.74 11.16
C ALA A 32 20.10 20.02 11.68
N GLU A 33 20.20 19.37 12.83
CA GLU A 33 19.07 18.69 13.48
C GLU A 33 17.97 19.69 13.88
N ARG A 34 18.35 20.86 14.41
CA ARG A 34 17.43 21.96 14.71
C ARG A 34 16.68 22.42 13.45
N VAL A 35 17.40 22.69 12.37
CA VAL A 35 16.78 23.15 11.11
C VAL A 35 15.80 22.12 10.56
N ILE A 36 16.16 20.84 10.61
CA ILE A 36 15.25 19.75 10.18
C ILE A 36 13.97 19.74 11.02
N ALA A 37 14.10 19.86 12.34
CA ALA A 37 12.93 19.91 13.25
C ALA A 37 12.07 21.16 12.99
N GLU A 38 12.68 22.32 12.78
CA GLU A 38 11.99 23.57 12.46
C GLU A 38 11.21 23.47 11.14
N GLU A 39 11.81 22.92 10.09
CA GLU A 39 11.11 22.69 8.83
C GLU A 39 9.95 21.70 8.99
N PHE A 40 10.14 20.63 9.76
CA PHE A 40 9.05 19.70 10.08
C PHE A 40 7.88 20.40 10.81
N MET A 41 8.19 21.29 11.76
CA MET A 41 7.16 22.05 12.49
C MET A 41 6.34 22.97 11.58
N LYS A 42 6.86 23.41 10.43
CA LYS A 42 6.08 24.18 9.45
C LYS A 42 4.92 23.37 8.91
N PHE A 43 5.13 22.06 8.62
CA PHE A 43 4.03 21.16 8.22
C PHE A 43 3.01 20.95 9.36
N LEU A 44 3.47 20.91 10.60
CA LEU A 44 2.58 20.84 11.78
C LEU A 44 1.70 22.09 11.87
N MET A 45 2.33 23.28 11.84
CA MET A 45 1.64 24.55 12.07
C MET A 45 0.69 24.94 10.95
N ASN A 46 1.05 24.69 9.69
CA ASN A 46 0.17 24.96 8.54
C ASN A 46 -0.91 23.89 8.33
N GLY A 47 -0.91 22.84 9.15
CA GLY A 47 -1.92 21.79 9.16
C GLY A 47 -1.80 20.75 8.04
N THR A 48 -0.69 20.72 7.27
CA THR A 48 -0.46 19.69 6.25
C THR A 48 0.08 18.38 6.86
N LEU A 49 0.61 18.41 8.08
CA LEU A 49 0.99 17.22 8.82
C LEU A 49 -0.24 16.48 9.35
N TYR A 50 -0.32 15.18 9.11
CA TYR A 50 -1.35 14.32 9.69
C TYR A 50 -0.85 12.91 9.97
N GLN A 51 -1.51 12.21 10.90
CA GLN A 51 -1.33 10.78 11.11
C GLN A 51 -2.47 10.04 10.41
N GLY A 52 -2.12 9.03 9.62
CA GLY A 52 -3.10 8.21 8.92
C GLY A 52 -2.65 6.76 8.86
N SER A 53 -3.58 5.85 8.59
CA SER A 53 -3.29 4.44 8.32
C SER A 53 -3.60 4.18 6.87
N LYS A 54 -2.57 4.03 6.05
CA LYS A 54 -2.67 3.79 4.59
C LYS A 54 -1.79 2.62 4.19
N PRO A 55 -2.09 1.94 3.09
CA PRO A 55 -1.12 1.05 2.46
C PRO A 55 0.12 1.85 2.05
N VAL A 56 1.26 1.49 2.59
CA VAL A 56 2.56 2.08 2.22
C VAL A 56 3.49 0.98 1.72
N MET A 57 4.44 1.36 0.88
CA MET A 57 5.54 0.46 0.53
C MET A 57 6.31 0.12 1.80
N TRP A 58 6.39 -1.16 2.09
CA TRP A 58 6.97 -1.68 3.33
C TRP A 58 8.02 -2.75 3.03
N SER A 59 9.18 -2.62 3.63
CA SER A 59 10.19 -3.68 3.63
C SER A 59 10.03 -4.58 4.87
N PRO A 60 9.57 -5.82 4.71
CA PRO A 60 9.50 -6.76 5.83
C PRO A 60 10.87 -7.13 6.40
N VAL A 61 11.91 -7.12 5.56
CA VAL A 61 13.28 -7.43 5.96
C VAL A 61 13.87 -6.35 6.84
N GLU A 62 13.60 -5.09 6.52
CA GLU A 62 14.11 -3.92 7.22
C GLU A 62 13.12 -3.41 8.28
N LYS A 63 11.87 -3.91 8.25
CA LYS A 63 10.76 -3.51 9.13
C LYS A 63 10.53 -2.00 9.13
N THR A 64 10.46 -1.43 7.93
CA THR A 64 10.29 0.02 7.76
C THR A 64 9.50 0.37 6.50
N ALA A 65 8.79 1.50 6.55
CA ALA A 65 8.22 2.11 5.36
C ALA A 65 9.32 2.65 4.44
N LEU A 66 9.05 2.66 3.15
CA LEU A 66 9.94 3.18 2.12
C LEU A 66 9.23 4.29 1.35
N ALA A 67 9.98 5.33 0.98
CA ALA A 67 9.54 6.29 -0.02
C ALA A 67 9.80 5.71 -1.43
N GLU A 68 9.15 6.27 -2.44
CA GLU A 68 9.32 5.85 -3.84
C GLU A 68 10.78 5.90 -4.30
N ALA A 69 11.54 6.90 -3.88
CA ALA A 69 12.97 7.03 -4.19
C ALA A 69 13.87 5.96 -3.54
N GLU A 70 13.31 5.18 -2.61
CA GLU A 70 13.99 4.09 -1.91
C GLU A 70 13.65 2.72 -2.51
N VAL A 71 12.97 2.70 -3.66
CA VAL A 71 12.50 1.50 -4.34
C VAL A 71 13.13 1.38 -5.71
N GLU A 72 13.60 0.18 -6.03
CA GLU A 72 14.12 -0.20 -7.35
C GLU A 72 13.23 -1.28 -7.93
N TYR A 73 13.10 -1.34 -9.25
CA TYR A 73 12.29 -2.33 -9.93
C TYR A 73 13.16 -3.41 -10.55
N HIS A 74 12.91 -4.66 -10.21
CA HIS A 74 13.61 -5.83 -10.73
C HIS A 74 12.63 -6.89 -11.21
N ASP A 75 13.03 -7.68 -12.18
CA ASP A 75 12.27 -8.83 -12.64
C ASP A 75 12.11 -9.86 -11.53
N LYS A 76 10.88 -10.24 -11.26
CA LYS A 76 10.52 -11.28 -10.28
C LYS A 76 9.53 -12.26 -10.88
N GLU A 77 9.73 -13.54 -10.61
CA GLU A 77 8.70 -14.56 -10.84
C GLU A 77 7.76 -14.60 -9.64
N SER A 78 6.45 -14.41 -9.88
CA SER A 78 5.40 -14.48 -8.86
C SER A 78 4.39 -15.57 -9.22
N PHE A 79 3.76 -16.14 -8.18
CA PHE A 79 2.58 -16.99 -8.39
C PHE A 79 1.44 -16.16 -8.96
N THR A 80 0.61 -16.80 -9.79
CA THR A 80 -0.68 -16.26 -10.20
C THR A 80 -1.77 -17.26 -9.84
N VAL A 81 -2.91 -16.76 -9.40
CA VAL A 81 -4.07 -17.58 -9.05
C VAL A 81 -5.36 -16.98 -9.60
N TRP A 82 -6.24 -17.86 -10.08
CA TRP A 82 -7.61 -17.55 -10.44
C TRP A 82 -8.52 -18.12 -9.37
N VAL A 83 -9.22 -17.26 -8.65
CA VAL A 83 -9.95 -17.61 -7.42
C VAL A 83 -11.44 -17.39 -7.63
N LYS A 84 -12.24 -18.36 -7.23
CA LYS A 84 -13.69 -18.40 -7.35
C LYS A 84 -14.35 -17.80 -6.13
N PHE A 85 -15.20 -16.78 -6.31
CA PHE A 85 -16.10 -16.23 -5.31
C PHE A 85 -17.53 -16.63 -5.65
N LYS A 86 -18.20 -17.31 -4.75
CA LYS A 86 -19.59 -17.72 -4.96
C LYS A 86 -20.52 -16.51 -4.93
N VAL A 87 -21.36 -16.40 -5.96
CA VAL A 87 -22.44 -15.38 -5.99
C VAL A 87 -23.54 -15.77 -5.02
N VAL A 88 -23.96 -14.79 -4.23
CA VAL A 88 -25.12 -14.85 -3.35
C VAL A 88 -26.00 -13.64 -3.69
N GLY A 89 -27.25 -13.88 -4.04
CA GLY A 89 -28.11 -12.77 -4.43
C GLY A 89 -29.55 -13.18 -4.68
N THR A 90 -30.35 -12.21 -5.06
CA THR A 90 -31.79 -12.38 -5.29
C THR A 90 -32.12 -12.81 -6.72
N ASP A 91 -31.19 -12.73 -7.66
CA ASP A 91 -31.39 -13.23 -9.02
C ASP A 91 -31.14 -14.73 -9.06
N SER A 92 -32.22 -15.51 -9.19
CA SER A 92 -32.16 -16.96 -9.20
C SER A 92 -31.29 -17.57 -10.31
N GLU A 93 -31.01 -16.82 -11.37
CA GLU A 93 -30.15 -17.27 -12.47
C GLU A 93 -28.67 -17.08 -12.21
N LEU A 94 -28.30 -16.14 -11.37
CA LEU A 94 -26.91 -15.88 -10.95
C LEU A 94 -26.56 -16.55 -9.62
N ASP A 95 -27.55 -16.92 -8.81
CA ASP A 95 -27.27 -17.55 -7.52
C ASP A 95 -26.50 -18.85 -7.70
N GLY A 96 -25.42 -18.99 -6.92
CA GLY A 96 -24.49 -20.11 -7.01
C GLY A 96 -23.51 -20.06 -8.19
N ALA A 97 -23.64 -19.12 -9.13
CA ALA A 97 -22.57 -18.83 -10.08
C ALA A 97 -21.30 -18.34 -9.33
N LYS A 98 -20.18 -18.27 -10.00
CA LYS A 98 -18.91 -17.89 -9.39
C LYS A 98 -18.29 -16.75 -10.19
N VAL A 99 -17.98 -15.64 -9.51
CA VAL A 99 -17.10 -14.60 -10.04
C VAL A 99 -15.68 -15.10 -9.89
N VAL A 100 -14.88 -14.98 -10.94
CA VAL A 100 -13.47 -15.37 -10.91
C VAL A 100 -12.62 -14.12 -10.90
N ILE A 101 -11.71 -14.01 -9.95
CA ILE A 101 -10.67 -12.96 -9.91
C ILE A 101 -9.31 -13.54 -10.22
N TRP A 102 -8.40 -12.71 -10.66
CA TRP A 102 -6.99 -13.03 -10.85
C TRP A 102 -6.11 -12.15 -9.96
N THR A 103 -5.08 -12.76 -9.38
CA THR A 103 -4.08 -12.01 -8.61
C THR A 103 -2.69 -12.62 -8.70
N THR A 104 -1.67 -11.76 -8.65
CA THR A 104 -0.26 -12.13 -8.56
C THR A 104 0.24 -12.18 -7.11
N THR A 105 -0.60 -11.81 -6.15
CA THR A 105 -0.28 -11.71 -4.72
C THR A 105 -1.25 -12.54 -3.88
N PRO A 106 -1.20 -13.89 -3.94
CA PRO A 106 -2.14 -14.75 -3.21
C PRO A 106 -2.20 -14.43 -1.71
N TRP A 107 -1.10 -13.95 -1.12
CA TRP A 107 -1.03 -13.58 0.29
C TRP A 107 -1.98 -12.43 0.69
N THR A 108 -2.57 -11.69 -0.25
CA THR A 108 -3.57 -10.66 0.07
C THR A 108 -4.99 -11.23 0.23
N MET A 109 -5.23 -12.47 -0.22
CA MET A 109 -6.56 -13.10 -0.15
C MET A 109 -7.20 -13.11 1.24
N PRO A 110 -6.47 -13.36 2.34
CA PRO A 110 -7.07 -13.31 3.68
C PRO A 110 -7.58 -11.92 4.08
N SER A 111 -7.09 -10.87 3.43
CA SER A 111 -7.50 -9.47 3.65
C SER A 111 -8.53 -8.96 2.63
N ASN A 112 -9.07 -9.84 1.78
CA ASN A 112 -10.11 -9.49 0.82
C ASN A 112 -11.37 -8.95 1.53
N LYS A 113 -11.88 -7.82 1.05
CA LYS A 113 -13.13 -7.19 1.55
C LYS A 113 -14.15 -6.99 0.45
N ALA A 114 -13.72 -6.98 -0.82
CA ALA A 114 -14.60 -6.76 -1.95
C ALA A 114 -14.05 -7.41 -3.22
N VAL A 115 -14.90 -7.42 -4.24
CA VAL A 115 -14.51 -7.58 -5.64
C VAL A 115 -15.16 -6.43 -6.41
N VAL A 116 -14.45 -5.86 -7.37
CA VAL A 116 -14.98 -4.76 -8.18
C VAL A 116 -15.04 -5.14 -9.65
N TYR A 117 -15.95 -4.47 -10.39
CA TYR A 117 -16.14 -4.62 -11.84
C TYR A 117 -16.09 -3.26 -12.56
N GLY A 118 -15.83 -3.26 -13.86
CA GLY A 118 -15.82 -2.06 -14.70
C GLY A 118 -17.17 -1.86 -15.39
N GLU A 119 -17.77 -0.66 -15.29
CA GLU A 119 -19.05 -0.38 -15.93
C GLU A 119 -19.00 -0.42 -17.47
N GLY A 120 -17.83 -0.12 -18.04
CA GLY A 120 -17.62 -0.16 -19.50
C GLY A 120 -17.32 -1.53 -20.09
N ILE A 121 -17.29 -2.59 -19.25
CA ILE A 121 -16.91 -3.95 -19.66
C ILE A 121 -18.16 -4.81 -19.88
N SER A 122 -18.14 -5.60 -20.96
CA SER A 122 -19.18 -6.60 -21.22
C SER A 122 -18.92 -7.87 -20.44
N TYR A 123 -19.91 -8.33 -19.68
CA TYR A 123 -19.84 -9.54 -18.87
C TYR A 123 -20.76 -10.63 -19.37
N GLY A 124 -20.29 -11.87 -19.32
CA GLY A 124 -21.06 -13.05 -19.67
C GLY A 124 -21.11 -14.08 -18.54
N LEU A 125 -22.18 -14.88 -18.53
CA LEU A 125 -22.30 -16.09 -17.75
C LEU A 125 -21.90 -17.26 -18.62
N TYR A 126 -20.90 -18.02 -18.18
CA TYR A 126 -20.32 -19.17 -18.88
C TYR A 126 -20.54 -20.45 -18.09
N GLU A 127 -21.02 -21.49 -18.78
CA GLU A 127 -21.29 -22.81 -18.15
C GLU A 127 -20.30 -23.84 -18.67
N VAL A 128 -19.73 -24.61 -17.77
CA VAL A 128 -18.84 -25.74 -18.09
C VAL A 128 -19.68 -26.92 -18.48
N THR A 129 -19.46 -27.48 -19.67
CA THR A 129 -20.20 -28.62 -20.21
C THR A 129 -19.40 -29.93 -20.17
N VAL A 130 -18.06 -29.83 -20.22
CA VAL A 130 -17.13 -30.96 -20.15
C VAL A 130 -15.91 -30.55 -19.36
N THR A 131 -15.32 -31.45 -18.57
CA THR A 131 -14.06 -31.20 -17.86
C THR A 131 -13.03 -32.29 -18.17
N PRO A 132 -11.73 -31.96 -18.33
CA PRO A 132 -10.65 -32.92 -18.34
C PRO A 132 -10.39 -33.52 -16.95
N GLU A 133 -9.62 -34.63 -16.87
CA GLU A 133 -9.38 -35.33 -15.60
C GLU A 133 -8.69 -34.46 -14.53
N GLU A 134 -7.77 -33.59 -14.92
CA GLU A 134 -7.03 -32.72 -13.98
C GLU A 134 -7.53 -31.28 -14.06
N CYS A 135 -8.75 -31.01 -13.61
CA CYS A 135 -9.37 -29.70 -13.60
C CYS A 135 -9.99 -29.38 -12.25
N TRP A 136 -9.94 -28.12 -11.84
CA TRP A 136 -10.61 -27.63 -10.61
C TRP A 136 -12.00 -27.05 -10.88
N ALA A 137 -12.49 -27.14 -12.12
CA ALA A 137 -13.88 -26.88 -12.47
C ALA A 137 -14.67 -28.18 -12.52
N ASN A 138 -15.98 -28.12 -12.34
CA ASN A 138 -16.89 -29.24 -12.48
C ASN A 138 -17.89 -28.98 -13.60
N VAL A 139 -18.38 -30.03 -14.24
CA VAL A 139 -19.49 -29.93 -15.18
C VAL A 139 -20.69 -29.29 -14.49
N GLY A 140 -21.30 -28.30 -15.14
CA GLY A 140 -22.39 -27.49 -14.58
C GLY A 140 -21.94 -26.28 -13.77
N ASP A 141 -20.64 -26.09 -13.51
CA ASP A 141 -20.14 -24.84 -12.93
C ASP A 141 -20.44 -23.67 -13.86
N ARG A 142 -20.86 -22.55 -13.26
CA ARG A 142 -21.16 -21.31 -13.98
C ARG A 142 -20.23 -20.19 -13.50
N TYR A 143 -19.56 -19.56 -14.44
CA TYR A 143 -18.59 -18.48 -14.16
C TYR A 143 -19.06 -17.16 -14.76
N LEU A 144 -18.95 -16.08 -13.99
CA LEU A 144 -19.04 -14.70 -14.46
C LEU A 144 -17.64 -14.24 -14.83
N LEU A 145 -17.49 -13.77 -16.07
CA LEU A 145 -16.23 -13.30 -16.65
C LEU A 145 -16.50 -12.14 -17.60
N ALA A 146 -15.51 -11.27 -17.82
CA ALA A 146 -15.53 -10.35 -18.95
C ALA A 146 -15.52 -11.16 -20.26
N ASP A 147 -16.37 -10.76 -21.20
CA ASP A 147 -16.53 -11.50 -22.48
C ASP A 147 -15.20 -11.60 -23.25
N ASP A 148 -14.40 -10.53 -23.27
CA ASP A 148 -13.11 -10.48 -23.98
C ASP A 148 -12.02 -11.36 -23.35
N LEU A 149 -12.15 -11.70 -22.07
CA LEU A 149 -11.15 -12.48 -21.31
C LEU A 149 -11.59 -13.93 -21.04
N ALA A 150 -12.85 -14.27 -21.30
CA ALA A 150 -13.44 -15.55 -20.91
C ALA A 150 -12.68 -16.74 -21.48
N ALA A 151 -12.30 -16.71 -22.77
CA ALA A 151 -11.59 -17.82 -23.41
C ALA A 151 -10.19 -18.03 -22.80
N ASP A 152 -9.43 -16.96 -22.52
CA ASP A 152 -8.12 -17.08 -21.86
C ASP A 152 -8.26 -17.65 -20.44
N VAL A 153 -9.18 -17.11 -19.64
CA VAL A 153 -9.41 -17.57 -18.26
C VAL A 153 -9.82 -19.03 -18.20
N LEU A 154 -10.73 -19.46 -19.08
CA LEU A 154 -11.18 -20.85 -19.15
C LEU A 154 -10.07 -21.76 -19.68
N GLY A 155 -9.27 -21.30 -20.65
CA GLY A 155 -8.06 -21.99 -21.10
C GLY A 155 -7.02 -22.19 -20.00
N ARG A 156 -6.81 -21.19 -19.11
CA ARG A 156 -5.96 -21.34 -17.89
C ARG A 156 -6.48 -22.42 -16.96
N ALA A 157 -7.79 -22.61 -16.91
CA ALA A 157 -8.43 -23.70 -16.17
C ALA A 157 -8.43 -25.05 -16.90
N ARG A 158 -7.73 -25.15 -18.05
CA ARG A 158 -7.69 -26.33 -18.95
C ARG A 158 -9.05 -26.65 -19.59
N LEU A 159 -9.91 -25.66 -19.70
CA LEU A 159 -11.21 -25.78 -20.38
C LEU A 159 -11.04 -25.25 -21.83
N GLU A 160 -10.83 -26.11 -22.79
CA GLU A 160 -10.67 -25.76 -24.19
C GLU A 160 -12.03 -25.43 -24.85
N ASP A 161 -11.98 -24.90 -26.08
CA ASP A 161 -13.17 -24.62 -26.88
C ASP A 161 -14.04 -25.86 -27.00
N GLY A 162 -15.36 -25.68 -26.78
CA GLY A 162 -16.32 -26.79 -26.77
C GLY A 162 -16.54 -27.45 -25.40
N MET A 163 -15.70 -27.16 -24.40
CA MET A 163 -15.89 -27.63 -23.01
C MET A 163 -16.74 -26.68 -22.17
N TRP A 164 -17.11 -25.54 -22.73
CA TRP A 164 -17.95 -24.52 -22.10
C TRP A 164 -18.83 -23.84 -23.13
N ARG A 165 -19.85 -23.13 -22.66
CA ARG A 165 -20.71 -22.30 -23.49
C ARG A 165 -21.04 -20.97 -22.80
N ARG A 166 -21.17 -19.92 -23.58
CA ARG A 166 -21.75 -18.65 -23.12
C ARG A 166 -23.26 -18.82 -22.98
N VAL A 167 -23.77 -18.67 -21.77
CA VAL A 167 -25.21 -18.81 -21.50
C VAL A 167 -25.95 -17.53 -21.87
N ARG A 168 -25.43 -16.37 -21.39
CA ARG A 168 -26.03 -15.05 -21.65
C ARG A 168 -25.10 -13.90 -21.24
N GLY A 169 -25.44 -12.68 -21.64
CA GLY A 169 -24.86 -11.47 -21.10
C GLY A 169 -25.42 -11.14 -19.70
N VAL A 170 -24.63 -10.43 -18.91
CA VAL A 170 -25.01 -9.95 -17.59
C VAL A 170 -24.79 -8.45 -17.52
N SER A 171 -25.87 -7.69 -17.29
CA SER A 171 -25.82 -6.23 -17.22
C SER A 171 -25.28 -5.76 -15.87
N ASN A 172 -24.74 -4.54 -15.84
CA ASN A 172 -24.27 -3.89 -14.61
C ASN A 172 -25.37 -3.75 -13.55
N ASP A 173 -26.63 -3.51 -13.95
CA ASP A 173 -27.79 -3.51 -13.04
C ASP A 173 -28.01 -4.82 -12.32
N LYS A 174 -27.63 -5.94 -12.93
CA LYS A 174 -27.68 -7.26 -12.30
C LYS A 174 -26.46 -7.48 -11.40
N LEU A 175 -25.27 -7.06 -11.85
CA LEU A 175 -24.06 -7.15 -11.04
C LEU A 175 -24.18 -6.31 -9.75
N ALA A 176 -24.79 -5.14 -9.81
CA ALA A 176 -24.99 -4.28 -8.64
C ALA A 176 -25.92 -4.85 -7.56
N LYS A 177 -26.63 -5.94 -7.85
CA LYS A 177 -27.62 -6.57 -6.93
C LYS A 177 -27.14 -7.85 -6.28
N ILE A 178 -25.94 -8.31 -6.61
CA ILE A 178 -25.38 -9.54 -6.02
C ILE A 178 -24.33 -9.18 -4.97
N SER A 179 -24.09 -10.13 -4.09
CA SER A 179 -22.99 -10.14 -3.13
C SER A 179 -22.16 -11.39 -3.35
N LEU A 180 -20.96 -11.39 -2.83
CA LEU A 180 -20.05 -12.52 -3.01
C LEU A 180 -19.69 -13.15 -1.68
N GLN A 181 -19.59 -14.47 -1.68
CA GLN A 181 -19.05 -15.21 -0.54
C GLN A 181 -17.55 -15.44 -0.75
N HIS A 182 -16.76 -15.13 0.27
CA HIS A 182 -15.32 -15.41 0.25
C HIS A 182 -15.06 -16.92 0.12
N PRO A 183 -14.06 -17.40 -0.64
CA PRO A 183 -13.82 -18.83 -0.81
C PRO A 183 -13.52 -19.59 0.49
N LEU A 184 -13.04 -18.91 1.52
CA LEU A 184 -12.77 -19.51 2.84
C LEU A 184 -13.95 -19.40 3.83
N ALA A 185 -15.06 -18.78 3.45
CA ALA A 185 -16.23 -18.65 4.31
C ALA A 185 -16.82 -20.03 4.64
N GLY A 186 -17.16 -20.25 5.89
CA GLY A 186 -17.70 -21.53 6.40
C GLY A 186 -16.73 -22.69 6.39
N ALA A 187 -15.44 -22.50 6.04
CA ALA A 187 -14.44 -23.56 6.11
C ALA A 187 -14.22 -24.01 7.56
N GLU A 188 -14.08 -25.30 7.79
CA GLU A 188 -13.82 -25.84 9.13
C GLU A 188 -12.52 -25.24 9.69
N GLY A 189 -12.60 -24.62 10.87
CA GLY A 189 -11.47 -23.90 11.49
C GLY A 189 -11.32 -22.44 11.06
N ALA A 190 -12.17 -21.90 10.21
CA ALA A 190 -12.15 -20.49 9.82
C ALA A 190 -12.67 -19.55 10.93
N ASN A 191 -13.41 -20.10 11.91
CA ASN A 191 -13.94 -19.38 13.07
C ASN A 191 -14.74 -18.10 12.72
N GLY A 192 -15.36 -18.05 11.55
CA GLY A 192 -16.15 -16.91 11.08
C GLY A 192 -15.33 -15.75 10.47
N GLU A 193 -14.02 -15.85 10.38
CA GLU A 193 -13.13 -14.75 9.89
C GLU A 193 -13.54 -14.21 8.52
N TRP A 194 -14.12 -15.05 7.65
CA TRP A 194 -14.49 -14.68 6.28
C TRP A 194 -15.98 -14.82 5.97
N ASP A 195 -16.84 -15.01 6.96
CA ASP A 195 -18.27 -15.31 6.75
C ASP A 195 -19.10 -14.12 6.27
N ASP A 196 -18.63 -12.88 6.53
CA ASP A 196 -19.24 -11.68 6.00
C ASP A 196 -19.26 -11.71 4.46
N LEU A 197 -20.37 -11.31 3.87
CA LEU A 197 -20.48 -11.16 2.43
C LEU A 197 -19.53 -10.07 1.94
N ARG A 198 -18.91 -10.32 0.78
CA ARG A 198 -18.04 -9.38 0.12
C ARG A 198 -18.82 -8.38 -0.70
N ASP A 199 -18.46 -7.13 -0.56
CA ASP A 199 -18.99 -6.05 -1.36
C ASP A 199 -18.65 -6.29 -2.84
N PHE A 200 -19.61 -5.98 -3.73
CA PHE A 200 -19.44 -6.14 -5.17
C PHE A 200 -19.97 -4.88 -5.86
N ARG A 201 -19.07 -4.06 -6.39
CA ARG A 201 -19.41 -2.75 -6.92
C ARG A 201 -18.58 -2.36 -8.14
N ALA A 202 -19.02 -1.32 -8.85
CA ALA A 202 -18.25 -0.72 -9.93
C ALA A 202 -17.02 0.06 -9.41
N ALA A 203 -15.96 0.05 -10.22
CA ALA A 203 -14.78 0.89 -10.01
C ALA A 203 -14.12 1.23 -11.35
N ASP A 204 -13.62 2.45 -11.48
CA ASP A 204 -13.10 2.99 -12.74
C ASP A 204 -11.73 2.42 -13.14
N PHE A 205 -10.98 1.86 -12.17
CA PHE A 205 -9.66 1.27 -12.41
C PHE A 205 -9.71 -0.17 -12.96
N VAL A 206 -10.91 -0.75 -13.14
CA VAL A 206 -11.04 -2.09 -13.70
C VAL A 206 -10.96 -2.03 -15.22
N THR A 207 -10.04 -2.79 -15.81
CA THR A 207 -9.85 -2.90 -17.26
C THR A 207 -10.11 -4.32 -17.76
N SER A 208 -10.20 -4.48 -19.08
CA SER A 208 -10.30 -5.79 -19.77
C SER A 208 -9.02 -6.16 -20.52
N ASP A 209 -7.88 -5.52 -20.21
CA ASP A 209 -6.61 -5.81 -20.90
C ASP A 209 -5.98 -7.11 -20.41
N GLU A 210 -6.18 -7.45 -19.14
CA GLU A 210 -5.69 -8.69 -18.52
C GLU A 210 -6.59 -9.13 -17.35
N GLY A 211 -6.37 -10.34 -16.86
CA GLY A 211 -7.06 -10.88 -15.70
C GLY A 211 -8.39 -11.55 -16.05
N THR A 212 -9.50 -11.07 -15.48
CA THR A 212 -10.84 -11.69 -15.59
C THR A 212 -11.96 -10.67 -15.85
N GLY A 213 -11.63 -9.37 -15.83
CA GLY A 213 -12.59 -8.26 -15.80
C GLY A 213 -13.14 -7.98 -14.40
N PHE A 214 -12.63 -8.66 -13.38
CA PHE A 214 -12.94 -8.42 -11.97
C PHE A 214 -11.66 -8.28 -11.16
N VAL A 215 -11.62 -7.32 -10.25
CA VAL A 215 -10.46 -7.06 -9.40
C VAL A 215 -10.78 -7.41 -7.95
N HIS A 216 -9.90 -8.19 -7.35
CA HIS A 216 -9.89 -8.51 -5.93
C HIS A 216 -9.45 -7.30 -5.12
N CYS A 217 -10.28 -6.83 -4.19
CA CYS A 217 -9.98 -5.68 -3.35
C CYS A 217 -9.54 -6.11 -1.94
N ALA A 218 -8.31 -5.72 -1.61
CA ALA A 218 -7.76 -5.76 -0.26
C ALA A 218 -7.26 -4.37 0.13
N PRO A 219 -8.12 -3.47 0.64
CA PRO A 219 -7.79 -2.06 0.90
C PRO A 219 -6.63 -1.84 1.87
N SER A 220 -6.21 -2.88 2.59
CA SER A 220 -5.01 -2.85 3.43
C SER A 220 -3.69 -3.06 2.66
N HIS A 221 -3.77 -3.45 1.37
CA HIS A 221 -2.62 -3.86 0.56
C HIS A 221 -2.62 -3.26 -0.86
N GLY A 222 -3.64 -2.49 -1.24
CA GLY A 222 -3.74 -1.80 -2.51
C GLY A 222 -4.13 -0.34 -2.31
N LEU A 223 -3.49 0.58 -3.04
CA LEU A 223 -3.72 2.01 -2.88
C LEU A 223 -5.04 2.43 -3.55
N GLU A 224 -5.31 1.96 -4.76
CA GLU A 224 -6.54 2.28 -5.51
C GLU A 224 -7.78 1.79 -4.76
N GLU A 225 -7.71 0.58 -4.19
CA GLU A 225 -8.77 0.01 -3.38
C GLU A 225 -8.95 0.78 -2.06
N TYR A 226 -7.85 1.21 -1.44
CA TYR A 226 -7.90 2.06 -0.26
C TYR A 226 -8.59 3.39 -0.56
N GLU A 227 -8.24 4.03 -1.67
CA GLU A 227 -8.82 5.32 -2.09
C GLU A 227 -10.30 5.19 -2.41
N LEU A 228 -10.71 4.14 -3.12
CA LEU A 228 -12.12 3.83 -3.36
C LEU A 228 -12.92 3.80 -2.04
N TYR A 229 -12.47 3.06 -1.05
CA TYR A 229 -13.16 2.94 0.23
C TYR A 229 -13.04 4.16 1.14
N ARG A 230 -11.97 4.95 0.99
CA ARG A 230 -11.85 6.27 1.63
C ARG A 230 -12.94 7.22 1.12
N ASP A 231 -13.11 7.29 -0.19
CA ASP A 231 -14.05 8.21 -0.84
C ASP A 231 -15.51 7.82 -0.57
N LEU A 232 -15.75 6.55 -0.30
CA LEU A 232 -17.04 6.02 0.18
C LEU A 232 -17.26 6.22 1.69
N GLY A 233 -16.28 6.68 2.45
CA GLY A 233 -16.38 6.81 3.91
C GLY A 233 -16.42 5.47 4.66
N MET A 234 -15.95 4.38 4.06
CA MET A 234 -16.09 3.01 4.57
C MET A 234 -14.78 2.39 5.07
N LEU A 235 -13.70 3.17 5.20
CA LEU A 235 -12.39 2.63 5.61
C LEU A 235 -12.39 1.82 6.89
N PRO A 236 -13.06 2.24 8.00
CA PRO A 236 -13.01 1.48 9.25
C PRO A 236 -13.51 0.03 9.13
N GLN A 237 -14.42 -0.22 8.18
CA GLN A 237 -15.03 -1.54 7.98
C GLN A 237 -14.18 -2.48 7.12
N VAL A 238 -13.29 -1.94 6.30
CA VAL A 238 -12.54 -2.72 5.28
C VAL A 238 -11.06 -2.86 5.57
N ILE A 239 -10.50 -2.06 6.48
CA ILE A 239 -9.09 -2.17 6.84
C ILE A 239 -8.86 -3.36 7.75
N THR A 240 -7.83 -4.14 7.42
CA THR A 240 -7.34 -5.26 8.23
C THR A 240 -5.88 -5.05 8.59
N TYR A 241 -5.45 -5.64 9.68
CA TYR A 241 -4.04 -5.63 10.13
C TYR A 241 -3.48 -7.05 10.16
N ASN A 242 -3.79 -7.83 9.15
CA ASN A 242 -3.42 -9.25 9.07
C ASN A 242 -1.90 -9.46 8.91
N VAL A 243 -1.19 -8.50 8.34
CA VAL A 243 0.25 -8.60 8.09
C VAL A 243 1.03 -7.75 9.08
N MET A 244 1.93 -8.40 9.83
CA MET A 244 2.79 -7.78 10.83
C MET A 244 4.00 -7.08 10.18
N GLU A 245 4.79 -6.35 10.98
CA GLU A 245 5.93 -5.57 10.50
C GLU A 245 7.03 -6.40 9.82
N ASP A 246 7.18 -7.66 10.23
CA ASP A 246 8.16 -8.61 9.67
C ASP A 246 7.61 -9.40 8.45
N GLY A 247 6.42 -9.04 7.97
CA GLY A 247 5.77 -9.69 6.83
C GLY A 247 5.17 -11.05 7.14
N ARG A 248 4.95 -11.38 8.41
CA ARG A 248 4.17 -12.54 8.82
C ARG A 248 2.71 -12.17 9.02
N PHE A 249 1.83 -13.13 8.87
CA PHE A 249 0.46 -12.99 9.34
C PHE A 249 0.40 -12.99 10.87
N ARG A 250 -0.58 -12.26 11.45
CA ARG A 250 -0.91 -12.31 12.87
C ARG A 250 -1.12 -13.76 13.30
N ASP A 251 -0.67 -14.12 14.50
CA ASP A 251 -0.62 -15.51 14.95
C ASP A 251 -2.02 -16.18 15.05
N ASP A 252 -3.05 -15.41 15.34
CA ASP A 252 -4.43 -15.86 15.48
C ASP A 252 -5.24 -15.89 14.16
N LEU A 253 -4.61 -15.57 13.01
CA LEU A 253 -5.28 -15.66 11.71
C LEU A 253 -5.51 -17.13 11.36
N PRO A 254 -6.77 -17.58 11.20
CA PRO A 254 -7.06 -18.99 10.90
C PRO A 254 -6.27 -19.49 9.69
N PHE A 255 -5.77 -20.72 9.74
CA PHE A 255 -4.97 -21.42 8.73
C PHE A 255 -3.60 -20.80 8.44
N PHE A 256 -3.42 -19.49 8.59
CA PHE A 256 -2.26 -18.76 8.09
C PHE A 256 -1.41 -18.11 9.18
N GLY A 257 -1.82 -18.17 10.43
CA GLY A 257 -1.09 -17.58 11.57
C GLY A 257 0.40 -17.89 11.54
N GLY A 258 1.24 -16.87 11.73
CA GLY A 258 2.70 -16.96 11.75
C GLY A 258 3.36 -17.28 10.41
N LYS A 259 2.60 -17.55 9.31
CA LYS A 259 3.19 -17.79 7.98
C LYS A 259 3.75 -16.50 7.40
N ALA A 260 4.92 -16.60 6.78
CA ALA A 260 5.67 -15.45 6.27
C ALA A 260 5.46 -15.24 4.77
N ILE A 261 5.25 -13.99 4.35
CA ILE A 261 5.26 -13.57 2.94
C ILE A 261 6.69 -13.63 2.42
N LEU A 262 7.64 -13.07 3.18
CA LEU A 262 9.06 -13.16 2.91
C LEU A 262 9.79 -13.73 4.13
N LYS A 263 10.86 -14.49 3.88
CA LYS A 263 11.82 -14.89 4.91
C LYS A 263 12.71 -13.70 5.33
N PRO A 264 13.37 -13.73 6.50
CA PRO A 264 14.28 -12.66 6.91
C PRO A 264 15.42 -12.34 5.93
N ASN A 265 15.76 -13.27 5.06
CA ASN A 265 16.77 -13.09 4.00
C ASN A 265 16.18 -12.54 2.68
N GLY A 266 14.94 -12.07 2.66
CA GLY A 266 14.26 -11.51 1.50
C GLY A 266 13.73 -12.52 0.48
N LYS A 267 13.99 -13.83 0.67
CA LYS A 267 13.42 -14.86 -0.20
C LYS A 267 11.95 -15.11 0.12
N GLU A 268 11.22 -15.65 -0.84
CA GLU A 268 9.82 -16.01 -0.67
C GLU A 268 9.61 -16.91 0.55
N GLY A 269 8.57 -16.58 1.32
CA GLY A 269 8.14 -17.33 2.49
C GLY A 269 7.17 -18.47 2.11
N ASN A 270 6.36 -18.88 3.07
CA ASN A 270 5.39 -19.97 2.91
C ASN A 270 3.93 -19.49 2.87
N ALA A 271 3.68 -18.19 2.89
CA ALA A 271 2.32 -17.65 2.89
C ALA A 271 1.57 -17.95 1.59
N ASN A 272 2.20 -17.67 0.43
CA ASN A 272 1.57 -17.92 -0.88
C ASN A 272 1.21 -19.39 -1.08
N SER A 273 2.13 -20.31 -0.80
CA SER A 273 1.86 -21.76 -0.96
C SER A 273 0.74 -22.22 -0.02
N ALA A 274 0.75 -21.80 1.24
CA ALA A 274 -0.29 -22.18 2.19
C ALA A 274 -1.69 -21.69 1.78
N ILE A 275 -1.78 -20.49 1.22
CA ILE A 275 -3.06 -19.94 0.72
C ILE A 275 -3.51 -20.69 -0.52
N ILE A 276 -2.62 -20.96 -1.46
CA ILE A 276 -2.94 -21.74 -2.67
C ILE A 276 -3.43 -23.14 -2.27
N ASP A 277 -2.72 -23.83 -1.37
CA ASP A 277 -3.11 -25.17 -0.90
C ASP A 277 -4.48 -25.15 -0.24
N LYS A 278 -4.76 -24.13 0.60
CA LYS A 278 -6.06 -23.99 1.25
C LYS A 278 -7.18 -23.66 0.25
N LEU A 279 -6.92 -22.83 -0.75
CA LEU A 279 -7.87 -22.55 -1.82
C LEU A 279 -8.19 -23.80 -2.66
N VAL A 280 -7.22 -24.68 -2.88
CA VAL A 280 -7.44 -26.00 -3.51
C VAL A 280 -8.34 -26.86 -2.62
N GLU A 281 -8.00 -26.98 -1.32
CA GLU A 281 -8.74 -27.79 -0.36
C GLU A 281 -10.23 -27.41 -0.28
N VAL A 282 -10.54 -26.11 -0.23
CA VAL A 282 -11.92 -25.62 -0.16
C VAL A 282 -12.62 -25.52 -1.52
N GLY A 283 -11.95 -25.93 -2.61
CA GLY A 283 -12.50 -25.82 -3.97
C GLY A 283 -12.61 -24.37 -4.48
N GLY A 284 -11.92 -23.42 -3.86
CA GLY A 284 -11.92 -21.99 -4.21
C GLY A 284 -10.98 -21.64 -5.37
N LEU A 285 -10.05 -22.51 -5.74
CA LEU A 285 -9.13 -22.28 -6.84
C LEU A 285 -9.73 -22.74 -8.18
N LEU A 286 -9.58 -21.93 -9.25
CA LEU A 286 -9.92 -22.30 -10.61
C LEU A 286 -8.67 -22.67 -11.43
N ALA A 287 -7.62 -21.86 -11.32
CA ALA A 287 -6.35 -22.08 -12.00
C ALA A 287 -5.18 -21.48 -11.20
N ARG A 288 -3.98 -21.96 -11.48
CA ARG A 288 -2.73 -21.37 -10.96
C ARG A 288 -1.65 -21.34 -12.04
N GLY A 289 -0.75 -20.40 -11.91
CA GLY A 289 0.39 -20.26 -12.81
C GLY A 289 1.51 -19.45 -12.17
N LYS A 290 2.40 -18.98 -13.03
CA LYS A 290 3.47 -18.05 -12.67
C LYS A 290 3.60 -17.00 -13.74
N ILE A 291 4.02 -15.81 -13.33
CA ILE A 291 4.32 -14.69 -14.22
C ILE A 291 5.66 -14.08 -13.84
N LYS A 292 6.42 -13.68 -14.85
CA LYS A 292 7.61 -12.86 -14.67
C LYS A 292 7.26 -11.41 -14.98
N HIS A 293 7.43 -10.53 -14.02
CA HIS A 293 7.07 -9.12 -14.14
C HIS A 293 8.03 -8.23 -13.34
N SER A 294 8.03 -6.94 -13.64
CA SER A 294 8.74 -5.92 -12.88
C SER A 294 8.11 -5.77 -11.50
N TYR A 295 8.89 -5.87 -10.43
CA TYR A 295 8.41 -5.84 -9.06
C TYR A 295 9.25 -4.91 -8.19
N PRO A 296 8.64 -4.13 -7.28
CA PRO A 296 9.37 -3.20 -6.42
C PRO A 296 10.22 -3.93 -5.37
N HIS A 297 11.46 -3.48 -5.20
CA HIS A 297 12.43 -3.99 -4.23
C HIS A 297 13.02 -2.84 -3.43
N SER A 298 13.35 -3.08 -2.16
CA SER A 298 14.10 -2.11 -1.37
C SER A 298 15.50 -1.87 -1.96
N TRP A 299 15.87 -0.61 -2.11
CA TRP A 299 17.19 -0.23 -2.61
C TRP A 299 18.35 -0.74 -1.74
N ARG A 300 18.09 -0.97 -0.45
CA ARG A 300 19.09 -1.37 0.55
C ARG A 300 19.24 -2.89 0.63
N SER A 301 18.16 -3.60 0.95
CA SER A 301 18.19 -5.06 1.11
C SER A 301 18.11 -5.82 -0.21
N LYS A 302 17.71 -5.15 -1.30
CA LYS A 302 17.37 -5.76 -2.59
C LYS A 302 16.27 -6.83 -2.50
N ALA A 303 15.54 -6.85 -1.38
CA ALA A 303 14.40 -7.73 -1.17
C ALA A 303 13.11 -7.11 -1.71
N PRO A 304 12.14 -7.93 -2.14
CA PRO A 304 10.83 -7.44 -2.54
C PRO A 304 10.16 -6.64 -1.43
N VAL A 305 9.42 -5.60 -1.79
CA VAL A 305 8.56 -4.85 -0.85
C VAL A 305 7.14 -5.36 -0.94
N ILE A 306 6.33 -5.05 0.07
CA ILE A 306 4.88 -5.28 0.08
C ILE A 306 4.16 -3.97 0.33
N TYR A 307 2.89 -3.89 -0.05
CA TYR A 307 2.03 -2.82 0.45
C TYR A 307 1.40 -3.29 1.77
N ARG A 308 1.58 -2.50 2.82
CA ARG A 308 1.07 -2.81 4.16
C ARG A 308 0.39 -1.60 4.77
N ASN A 309 -0.85 -1.76 5.20
CA ASN A 309 -1.52 -0.73 5.98
C ASN A 309 -0.88 -0.65 7.37
N THR A 310 -0.44 0.54 7.73
CA THR A 310 0.16 0.82 9.03
C THR A 310 0.01 2.30 9.37
N PRO A 311 -0.21 2.66 10.63
CA PRO A 311 -0.20 4.07 11.05
C PRO A 311 1.14 4.71 10.72
N GLN A 312 1.10 5.83 9.98
CA GLN A 312 2.26 6.60 9.57
C GLN A 312 1.97 8.09 9.67
N TRP A 313 3.02 8.89 9.61
CA TRP A 313 2.95 10.34 9.52
C TRP A 313 3.18 10.80 8.09
N PHE A 314 2.30 11.67 7.62
CA PHE A 314 2.29 12.17 6.25
C PHE A 314 2.29 13.68 6.21
N ALA A 315 2.94 14.23 5.17
CA ALA A 315 2.68 15.58 4.71
C ALA A 315 1.70 15.52 3.53
N ALA A 316 0.53 16.16 3.69
CA ALA A 316 -0.48 16.26 2.64
C ALA A 316 0.01 17.23 1.58
N ILE A 317 0.24 16.74 0.36
CA ILE A 317 0.82 17.57 -0.72
C ILE A 317 -0.24 18.32 -1.54
N ASP A 318 -1.51 17.93 -1.42
CA ASP A 318 -2.66 18.56 -2.12
C ASP A 318 -3.51 19.43 -1.21
N LYS A 319 -3.14 19.58 0.07
CA LYS A 319 -3.80 20.51 0.98
C LYS A 319 -3.23 21.91 0.82
N GLU A 320 -4.11 22.94 0.84
CA GLU A 320 -3.67 24.33 0.85
C GLU A 320 -2.77 24.62 2.06
N VAL A 321 -1.60 25.21 1.80
CA VAL A 321 -0.59 25.48 2.84
C VAL A 321 -1.00 26.65 3.73
N GLY A 322 -1.70 27.65 3.18
CA GLY A 322 -2.26 28.77 3.94
C GLY A 322 -1.23 29.73 4.55
N ASP A 323 0.00 29.78 4.00
CA ASP A 323 1.11 30.62 4.49
C ASP A 323 1.18 31.99 3.80
N GLY A 324 0.23 32.30 2.92
CA GLY A 324 0.20 33.55 2.15
C GLY A 324 1.21 33.64 1.00
N LEU A 325 1.96 32.59 0.71
CA LEU A 325 2.96 32.53 -0.38
C LEU A 325 2.42 31.86 -1.64
N ASP A 326 1.22 32.24 -2.08
CA ASP A 326 0.46 31.54 -3.15
C ASP A 326 0.93 31.84 -4.58
N GLN A 327 1.94 32.66 -4.78
CA GLN A 327 2.46 33.06 -6.10
C GLN A 327 2.90 31.91 -6.99
N ASN A 328 3.21 30.75 -6.41
CA ASN A 328 3.60 29.54 -7.14
C ASN A 328 2.55 28.42 -7.04
N GLY A 329 1.41 28.69 -6.42
CA GLY A 329 0.34 27.73 -6.11
C GLY A 329 0.02 27.67 -4.63
N LYS A 330 -1.14 27.13 -4.30
CA LYS A 330 -1.65 27.05 -2.94
C LYS A 330 -1.20 25.77 -2.23
N THR A 331 -1.01 24.70 -2.98
CA THR A 331 -0.60 23.38 -2.45
C THR A 331 0.87 23.12 -2.70
N ILE A 332 1.45 22.17 -1.98
CA ILE A 332 2.86 21.76 -2.19
C ILE A 332 3.04 21.23 -3.61
N ARG A 333 2.09 20.46 -4.15
CA ARG A 333 2.14 19.94 -5.52
C ARG A 333 2.16 21.07 -6.55
N GLU A 334 1.23 22.02 -6.48
CA GLU A 334 1.17 23.15 -7.39
C GLU A 334 2.47 23.96 -7.37
N ARG A 335 3.00 24.24 -6.18
CA ARG A 335 4.27 24.96 -6.02
C ARG A 335 5.45 24.22 -6.64
N ALA A 336 5.52 22.90 -6.41
CA ALA A 336 6.58 22.08 -6.98
C ALA A 336 6.51 22.03 -8.51
N LEU A 337 5.33 21.82 -9.10
CA LEU A 337 5.13 21.81 -10.55
C LEU A 337 5.50 23.17 -11.17
N THR A 338 5.03 24.27 -10.56
CA THR A 338 5.36 25.63 -10.99
C THR A 338 6.87 25.89 -10.92
N CYS A 339 7.55 25.42 -9.86
CA CYS A 339 8.99 25.58 -9.74
C CYS A 339 9.77 24.73 -10.75
N ILE A 340 9.32 23.50 -11.02
CA ILE A 340 9.89 22.63 -12.06
C ILE A 340 9.88 23.33 -13.41
N ASP A 341 8.80 24.04 -13.75
CA ASP A 341 8.65 24.76 -15.01
C ASP A 341 9.60 25.97 -15.14
N LYS A 342 10.01 26.55 -14.01
CA LYS A 342 10.93 27.69 -13.97
C LYS A 342 12.41 27.30 -14.08
N VAL A 343 12.75 26.03 -13.91
CA VAL A 343 14.15 25.55 -13.96
C VAL A 343 14.63 25.46 -15.42
N ASN A 344 15.86 25.90 -15.66
CA ASN A 344 16.51 25.68 -16.94
C ASN A 344 17.08 24.25 -17.01
N TRP A 345 16.41 23.38 -17.72
CA TRP A 345 16.74 21.96 -17.80
C TRP A 345 17.76 21.64 -18.89
N VAL A 346 18.88 20.99 -18.50
CA VAL A 346 19.89 20.45 -19.41
C VAL A 346 20.18 18.99 -19.00
N PRO A 347 19.74 17.99 -19.78
CA PRO A 347 18.92 18.06 -20.99
C PRO A 347 17.45 18.39 -20.67
N LYS A 348 16.72 18.91 -21.66
CA LYS A 348 15.30 19.30 -21.53
C LYS A 348 14.39 18.14 -21.08
N SER A 349 14.73 16.89 -21.40
CA SER A 349 13.97 15.69 -20.99
C SER A 349 13.89 15.51 -19.46
N GLY A 350 14.82 16.09 -18.71
CA GLY A 350 14.79 16.06 -17.24
C GLY A 350 13.53 16.69 -16.65
N ARG A 351 13.04 17.79 -17.27
CA ARG A 351 11.77 18.42 -16.88
C ARG A 351 10.61 17.43 -16.93
N ASN A 352 10.42 16.77 -18.07
CA ASN A 352 9.27 15.91 -18.27
C ASN A 352 9.24 14.77 -17.23
N ARG A 353 10.41 14.16 -16.97
CA ARG A 353 10.53 13.11 -15.96
C ARG A 353 10.13 13.59 -14.56
N LEU A 354 10.72 14.72 -14.11
CA LEU A 354 10.43 15.23 -12.77
C LEU A 354 9.01 15.74 -12.63
N HIS A 355 8.46 16.37 -13.69
CA HIS A 355 7.07 16.83 -13.73
C HIS A 355 6.09 15.66 -13.56
N SER A 356 6.21 14.60 -14.37
CA SER A 356 5.35 13.42 -14.25
C SER A 356 5.46 12.72 -12.89
N MET A 357 6.68 12.62 -12.34
CA MET A 357 6.89 12.09 -10.99
C MET A 357 6.17 12.93 -9.93
N MET A 358 6.13 14.24 -10.09
CA MET A 358 5.45 15.13 -9.14
C MET A 358 3.93 15.13 -9.32
N GLU A 359 3.43 15.02 -10.56
CA GLU A 359 1.99 14.89 -10.83
C GLU A 359 1.36 13.67 -10.16
N ALA A 360 2.01 12.52 -10.28
CA ALA A 360 1.52 11.25 -9.75
C ALA A 360 1.93 10.99 -8.28
N ARG A 361 2.66 11.92 -7.65
CA ARG A 361 3.23 11.66 -6.32
C ARG A 361 2.14 11.61 -5.26
N PRO A 362 2.05 10.54 -4.43
CA PRO A 362 1.16 10.50 -3.28
C PRO A 362 1.65 11.42 -2.16
N ASP A 363 0.86 11.59 -1.10
CA ASP A 363 1.29 12.26 0.13
C ASP A 363 2.62 11.73 0.63
N TRP A 364 3.46 12.61 1.13
CA TRP A 364 4.80 12.27 1.55
C TRP A 364 4.81 11.57 2.89
N VAL A 365 5.21 10.28 2.93
CA VAL A 365 5.43 9.53 4.18
C VAL A 365 6.69 10.05 4.85
N LEU A 366 6.54 10.67 6.02
CA LEU A 366 7.65 11.26 6.80
C LEU A 366 8.24 10.26 7.79
N SER A 367 7.41 9.43 8.40
CA SER A 367 7.85 8.50 9.45
C SER A 367 8.72 7.37 8.91
N ARG A 368 9.74 7.00 9.67
CA ARG A 368 10.59 5.83 9.47
C ARG A 368 10.75 5.10 10.80
N GLN A 369 10.86 3.79 10.75
CA GLN A 369 11.03 2.91 11.91
C GLN A 369 12.53 2.65 12.15
N ARG A 370 13.32 3.73 12.15
CA ARG A 370 14.77 3.69 12.37
C ARG A 370 15.15 4.58 13.55
N ALA A 371 16.13 4.15 14.32
CA ALA A 371 16.62 4.91 15.46
C ALA A 371 17.52 6.10 15.09
N TRP A 372 18.00 6.16 13.84
CA TRP A 372 18.84 7.25 13.35
C TRP A 372 17.99 8.30 12.64
N GLY A 373 18.20 9.56 13.00
CA GLY A 373 17.57 10.72 12.38
C GLY A 373 16.88 11.62 13.41
N VAL A 374 16.43 12.78 12.94
CA VAL A 374 15.68 13.73 13.76
C VAL A 374 14.28 13.16 14.06
N PRO A 375 13.82 13.16 15.31
CA PRO A 375 12.48 12.70 15.65
C PRO A 375 11.39 13.59 15.05
N LEU A 376 10.18 13.03 14.88
CA LEU A 376 9.00 13.82 14.55
C LEU A 376 8.52 14.56 15.80
N THR A 377 8.91 15.82 15.93
CA THR A 377 8.73 16.65 17.12
C THR A 377 7.32 17.22 17.25
N CYS A 378 6.33 16.36 17.45
CA CYS A 378 4.94 16.76 17.65
C CYS A 378 4.30 16.04 18.83
N PHE A 379 3.39 16.72 19.52
CA PHE A 379 2.60 16.17 20.61
C PHE A 379 1.17 15.91 20.16
N VAL A 380 0.64 14.75 20.58
CA VAL A 380 -0.74 14.34 20.30
C VAL A 380 -1.56 14.28 21.58
N ARG A 381 -2.85 14.57 21.47
CA ARG A 381 -3.79 14.44 22.60
C ARG A 381 -4.21 12.98 22.72
N LYS A 382 -3.93 12.38 23.88
CA LYS A 382 -4.31 11.00 24.17
C LYS A 382 -5.84 10.84 24.18
N GLY A 383 -6.33 9.77 23.52
CA GLY A 383 -7.76 9.45 23.46
C GLY A 383 -8.57 10.23 22.42
N VAL A 384 -7.90 11.03 21.59
CA VAL A 384 -8.52 11.77 20.49
C VAL A 384 -8.13 11.09 19.16
N ALA A 385 -9.09 10.99 18.25
CA ALA A 385 -8.83 10.36 16.94
C ALA A 385 -7.88 11.21 16.09
N PRO A 386 -7.02 10.59 15.27
CA PRO A 386 -6.10 11.33 14.38
C PRO A 386 -6.78 12.29 13.39
N THR A 387 -8.07 12.09 13.13
CA THR A 387 -8.89 12.94 12.25
C THR A 387 -9.47 14.16 12.93
N ASP A 388 -9.38 14.25 14.26
CA ASP A 388 -9.88 15.39 15.03
C ASP A 388 -8.90 16.57 14.90
N GLU A 389 -9.42 17.79 14.76
CA GLU A 389 -8.62 19.03 14.68
C GLU A 389 -7.75 19.30 15.91
N ASN A 390 -8.17 18.80 17.09
CA ASN A 390 -7.48 18.93 18.36
C ASN A 390 -6.51 17.78 18.66
N PHE A 391 -6.31 16.85 17.71
CA PHE A 391 -5.38 15.73 17.88
C PHE A 391 -3.94 16.20 18.02
N LEU A 392 -3.51 17.14 17.18
CA LEU A 392 -2.15 17.68 17.15
C LEU A 392 -2.08 19.00 17.95
N LEU A 393 -1.10 19.09 18.85
CA LEU A 393 -0.79 20.36 19.53
C LEU A 393 -0.05 21.29 18.56
N ARG A 394 -0.66 22.41 18.22
CA ARG A 394 -0.06 23.51 17.45
C ARG A 394 0.20 24.69 18.37
N ASN A 395 1.46 24.89 18.76
CA ASN A 395 1.83 25.94 19.70
C ASN A 395 3.25 26.45 19.46
N ASP A 396 3.38 27.71 19.10
CA ASP A 396 4.68 28.31 18.76
C ASP A 396 5.66 28.29 19.93
N ALA A 397 5.19 28.48 21.18
CA ALA A 397 6.08 28.47 22.36
C ALA A 397 6.67 27.07 22.59
N VAL A 398 5.89 25.99 22.35
CA VAL A 398 6.40 24.60 22.39
C VAL A 398 7.43 24.39 21.31
N ASN A 399 7.13 24.81 20.09
CA ASN A 399 8.05 24.67 18.96
C ASN A 399 9.37 25.41 19.21
N GLN A 400 9.31 26.63 19.73
CA GLN A 400 10.49 27.43 20.05
C GLN A 400 11.38 26.75 21.10
N ARG A 401 10.80 26.19 22.16
CA ARG A 401 11.55 25.45 23.18
C ARG A 401 12.28 24.23 22.61
N ILE A 402 11.65 23.53 21.67
CA ILE A 402 12.27 22.37 21.00
C ILE A 402 13.44 22.84 20.13
N VAL A 403 13.24 23.90 19.35
CA VAL A 403 14.27 24.51 18.49
C VAL A 403 15.49 24.92 19.31
N GLU A 404 15.29 25.62 20.43
CA GLU A 404 16.36 26.06 21.33
C GLU A 404 17.10 24.88 21.99
N ALA A 405 16.36 23.82 22.37
CA ALA A 405 16.97 22.64 22.96
C ALA A 405 17.81 21.88 21.90
N PHE A 406 17.32 21.77 20.66
CA PHE A 406 18.06 21.08 19.60
C PHE A 406 19.31 21.85 19.18
N GLU A 407 19.28 23.18 19.14
CA GLU A 407 20.47 24.00 18.88
C GLU A 407 21.54 23.81 19.97
N ALA A 408 21.14 23.67 21.22
CA ALA A 408 22.06 23.57 22.36
C ALA A 408 22.56 22.12 22.63
N GLU A 409 21.71 21.12 22.45
CA GLU A 409 21.89 19.77 22.98
C GLU A 409 21.74 18.69 21.87
N GLY A 410 21.28 19.06 20.66
CA GLY A 410 20.95 18.13 19.59
C GLY A 410 19.59 17.44 19.76
N ALA A 411 19.22 16.62 18.80
CA ALA A 411 17.94 15.93 18.76
C ALA A 411 17.73 14.90 19.90
N ASP A 412 18.79 14.49 20.57
CA ASP A 412 18.74 13.63 21.77
C ASP A 412 17.96 14.30 22.92
N ALA A 413 17.87 15.62 22.95
CA ALA A 413 17.05 16.38 23.91
C ALA A 413 15.56 15.95 23.90
N TRP A 414 15.06 15.43 22.79
CA TRP A 414 13.69 14.91 22.67
C TRP A 414 13.44 13.64 23.49
N TYR A 415 14.49 12.83 23.68
CA TYR A 415 14.43 11.55 24.38
C TYR A 415 14.95 11.65 25.83
N ALA A 416 15.39 12.82 26.25
CA ALA A 416 15.88 13.03 27.61
C ALA A 416 14.77 12.81 28.64
N GLU A 417 15.13 12.33 29.83
CA GLU A 417 14.20 12.21 30.95
C GLU A 417 13.59 13.59 31.29
N GLY A 418 12.26 13.65 31.40
CA GLY A 418 11.55 14.93 31.65
C GLY A 418 11.38 15.82 30.40
N ALA A 419 11.76 15.39 29.22
CA ALA A 419 11.65 16.17 27.98
C ALA A 419 10.21 16.64 27.71
N LYS A 420 9.22 15.75 27.90
CA LYS A 420 7.81 16.08 27.73
C LYS A 420 7.38 17.23 28.65
N GLU A 421 7.68 17.12 29.91
CA GLU A 421 7.36 18.12 30.93
C GLU A 421 8.07 19.46 30.62
N ARG A 422 9.36 19.41 30.27
CA ARG A 422 10.16 20.57 29.86
C ARG A 422 9.53 21.33 28.70
N PHE A 423 9.10 20.64 27.65
CA PHE A 423 8.56 21.27 26.45
C PHE A 423 7.13 21.76 26.65
N LEU A 424 6.32 21.07 27.46
CA LEU A 424 4.90 21.37 27.66
C LEU A 424 4.62 22.26 28.91
N GLU A 425 5.62 22.59 29.69
CA GLU A 425 5.45 23.39 30.95
C GLU A 425 4.62 24.65 30.74
N GLY A 426 3.53 24.78 31.51
CA GLY A 426 2.62 25.91 31.44
C GLY A 426 1.73 26.00 30.19
N ILE A 427 1.73 24.98 29.34
CA ILE A 427 0.91 24.91 28.13
C ILE A 427 -0.20 23.85 28.27
N VAL A 428 0.15 22.67 28.82
CA VAL A 428 -0.79 21.56 29.05
C VAL A 428 -0.60 21.01 30.46
#